data_c264e452d7b1e4cd97173b126a3582f8
#
_entry.id   c264e452d7b1e4cd97173b126a3582f8
#
_cell.length_a   1.000
_cell.length_b   1.000
_cell.length_c   1.000
_cell.angle_alpha   90.00
_cell.angle_beta   90.00
_cell.angle_gamma   90.00
#
_symmetry.space_group_name_H-M   'P 1'
#
loop_
_entity.id
_entity.type
_entity.pdbx_description
1 polymer ?
#
loop_
_entity_poly.entity_id
_entity_poly.type
_entity_poly.pdbx_seq_one_letter_code
_entity_poly.pdbx_strand_id
1 'polypeptide(L)'
;DLCQLIEKTMAWSGVTLEQLERDGEVLAENGERFAWPVYAYAKAHPVTLWVPPTTICFGELDHLTDLATVEDFVEQFHCEFCLRKGGRHWFHTEGDYQQLRAWETRFLTNQA
;
A
#
# COMPACT_ATOMS: atom_id res chain seq x y z
N ASP A 1 -2.08 -3.04 2.71
CA ASP A 1 -1.80 -3.76 3.97
C ASP A 1 -0.70 -3.04 4.73
N LEU A 2 -1.05 -2.44 5.86
CA LEU A 2 -0.11 -1.67 6.68
C LEU A 2 1.00 -2.56 7.25
N CYS A 3 0.70 -3.79 7.62
CA CYS A 3 1.71 -4.72 8.12
C CYS A 3 2.76 -5.01 7.06
N GLN A 4 2.36 -5.27 5.82
CA GLN A 4 3.29 -5.52 4.72
C GLN A 4 4.15 -4.29 4.42
N LEU A 5 3.56 -3.09 4.44
CA LEU A 5 4.30 -1.85 4.25
C LEU A 5 5.36 -1.66 5.34
N ILE A 6 4.99 -1.86 6.60
CA ILE A 6 5.93 -1.77 7.73
C ILE A 6 7.05 -2.80 7.57
N GLU A 7 6.72 -4.05 7.27
CA GLU A 7 7.71 -5.13 7.11
C GLU A 7 8.70 -4.82 5.99
N LYS A 8 8.22 -4.33 4.84
CA LYS A 8 9.09 -3.95 3.73
C LYS A 8 9.99 -2.77 4.07
N THR A 9 9.44 -1.73 4.70
CA THR A 9 10.21 -0.56 5.10
C THR A 9 11.26 -0.93 6.15
N MET A 10 10.93 -1.82 7.09
CA MET A 10 11.88 -2.36 8.06
C MET A 10 13.03 -3.10 7.38
N ALA A 11 12.71 -3.96 6.41
CA ALA A 11 13.73 -4.72 5.68
C ALA A 11 14.73 -3.78 4.98
N TRP A 12 14.25 -2.71 4.37
CA TRP A 12 15.12 -1.71 3.73
C TRP A 12 15.97 -0.94 4.74
N SER A 13 15.46 -0.78 5.96
CA SER A 13 16.11 -0.01 7.02
C SER A 13 17.01 -0.87 7.90
N GLY A 14 17.12 -2.18 7.63
CA GLY A 14 17.95 -3.10 8.39
C GLY A 14 17.39 -3.44 9.77
N VAL A 15 16.07 -3.31 9.96
CA VAL A 15 15.40 -3.61 11.23
C VAL A 15 14.62 -4.92 11.10
N THR A 16 14.75 -5.80 12.10
CA THR A 16 14.01 -7.07 12.17
C THR A 16 12.79 -6.96 13.09
N LEU A 17 11.79 -7.81 12.85
CA LEU A 17 10.61 -7.90 13.74
C LEU A 17 11.00 -8.26 15.16
N GLU A 18 11.97 -9.17 15.33
CA GLU A 18 12.47 -9.59 16.64
C GLU A 18 13.09 -8.43 17.40
N GLN A 19 13.87 -7.60 16.71
CA GLN A 19 14.46 -6.40 17.30
C GLN A 19 13.37 -5.41 17.71
N LEU A 20 12.40 -5.16 16.85
CA LEU A 20 11.30 -4.22 17.12
C LEU A 20 10.46 -4.68 18.31
N GLU A 21 10.11 -5.97 18.38
CA GLU A 21 9.35 -6.53 19.48
C GLU A 21 10.10 -6.40 20.80
N ARG A 22 11.42 -6.72 20.80
CA ARG A 22 12.27 -6.66 21.97
C ARG A 22 12.44 -5.23 22.49
N ASP A 23 12.72 -4.29 21.58
CA ASP A 23 13.09 -2.92 21.95
C ASP A 23 11.88 -1.98 22.05
N GLY A 24 10.72 -2.36 21.49
CA GLY A 24 9.48 -1.59 21.52
C GLY A 24 9.46 -0.45 20.51
N GLU A 25 10.57 0.21 20.29
CA GLU A 25 10.75 1.28 19.30
C GLU A 25 12.19 1.22 18.77
N VAL A 26 12.33 1.43 17.46
CA VAL A 26 13.64 1.45 16.80
C VAL A 26 13.74 2.65 15.88
N LEU A 27 14.82 3.42 16.05
CA LEU A 27 15.22 4.47 15.12
C LEU A 27 16.32 3.88 14.22
N ALA A 28 16.03 3.70 12.94
CA ALA A 28 16.99 3.18 11.98
C ALA A 28 18.02 4.24 11.56
N GLU A 29 19.15 3.80 11.00
CA GLU A 29 20.22 4.69 10.56
C GLU A 29 19.76 5.67 9.47
N ASN A 30 18.79 5.26 8.64
CA ASN A 30 18.22 6.12 7.59
C ASN A 30 17.19 7.13 8.11
N GLY A 31 16.98 7.22 9.42
CA GLY A 31 16.03 8.13 10.06
C GLY A 31 14.61 7.61 10.19
N GLU A 32 14.31 6.44 9.65
CA GLU A 32 13.00 5.82 9.82
C GLU A 32 12.78 5.34 11.25
N ARG A 33 11.59 5.59 11.76
CA ARG A 33 11.21 5.22 13.14
C ARG A 33 10.11 4.17 13.10
N PHE A 34 10.31 3.08 13.83
CA PHE A 34 9.36 1.99 13.93
C PHE A 34 8.93 1.79 15.37
N ALA A 35 7.65 1.46 15.57
CA ALA A 35 7.08 1.22 16.89
C ALA A 35 6.33 -0.12 16.90
N TRP A 36 6.68 -0.98 17.82
CA TRP A 36 6.03 -2.29 17.95
C TRP A 36 4.52 -2.19 18.20
N PRO A 37 4.00 -1.28 19.06
CA PRO A 37 2.55 -1.17 19.27
C PRO A 37 1.77 -0.86 17.98
N VAL A 38 2.34 -0.09 17.07
CA VAL A 38 1.71 0.23 15.77
C VAL A 38 1.61 -1.03 14.92
N TYR A 39 2.69 -1.78 14.81
CA TYR A 39 2.72 -3.02 14.04
C TYR A 39 1.77 -4.07 14.64
N ALA A 40 1.82 -4.26 15.96
CA ALA A 40 0.98 -5.23 16.65
C ALA A 40 -0.51 -4.89 16.50
N TYR A 41 -0.87 -3.62 16.60
CA TYR A 41 -2.23 -3.15 16.38
C TYR A 41 -2.70 -3.43 14.94
N ALA A 42 -1.89 -3.05 13.95
CA ALA A 42 -2.23 -3.28 12.55
C ALA A 42 -2.43 -4.76 12.25
N LYS A 43 -1.60 -5.62 12.82
CA LYS A 43 -1.70 -7.07 12.65
C LYS A 43 -2.96 -7.65 13.28
N ALA A 44 -3.36 -7.13 14.43
CA ALA A 44 -4.57 -7.58 15.14
C ALA A 44 -5.86 -7.02 14.54
N HIS A 45 -5.79 -5.97 13.72
CA HIS A 45 -6.93 -5.26 13.18
C HIS A 45 -6.89 -5.17 11.65
N PRO A 46 -6.93 -6.30 10.92
CA PRO A 46 -7.01 -6.25 9.47
C PRO A 46 -8.35 -5.63 9.03
N VAL A 47 -8.36 -5.02 7.85
CA VAL A 47 -9.58 -4.47 7.28
C VAL A 47 -10.49 -5.62 6.87
N THR A 48 -11.66 -5.73 7.51
CA THR A 48 -12.64 -6.79 7.27
C THR A 48 -13.94 -6.25 6.69
N LEU A 49 -14.13 -4.93 6.67
CA LEU A 49 -15.30 -4.26 6.12
C LEU A 49 -14.85 -3.05 5.32
N TRP A 50 -15.33 -2.96 4.09
CA TRP A 50 -15.08 -1.83 3.21
C TRP A 50 -16.30 -1.64 2.31
N VAL A 51 -17.06 -0.57 2.53
CA VAL A 51 -18.35 -0.34 1.89
C VAL A 51 -18.31 0.64 0.71
N PRO A 52 -17.46 1.70 0.73
CA PRO A 52 -17.50 2.69 -0.34
C PRO A 52 -17.18 2.10 -1.71
N PRO A 53 -17.84 2.56 -2.79
CA PRO A 53 -17.40 2.25 -4.15
C PRO A 53 -15.95 2.66 -4.33
N THR A 54 -15.12 1.73 -4.82
CA THR A 54 -13.67 1.92 -4.83
C THR A 54 -13.07 1.47 -6.14
N THR A 55 -12.15 2.26 -6.66
CA THR A 55 -11.26 1.86 -7.74
C THR A 55 -9.82 2.03 -7.30
N ILE A 56 -8.95 1.12 -7.69
CA ILE A 56 -7.54 1.13 -7.34
C ILE A 56 -6.71 1.19 -8.62
N CYS A 57 -5.83 2.18 -8.71
CA CYS A 57 -4.82 2.26 -9.76
C CYS A 57 -3.46 1.89 -9.15
N PHE A 58 -2.84 0.84 -9.69
CA PHE A 58 -1.64 0.24 -9.11
C PHE A 58 -0.52 0.19 -10.14
N GLY A 59 0.69 0.62 -9.75
CA GLY A 59 1.86 0.56 -10.59
C GLY A 59 2.46 -0.84 -10.64
N GLU A 60 2.66 -1.37 -11.84
CA GLU A 60 3.22 -2.71 -12.04
C GLU A 60 4.55 -2.92 -11.33
N LEU A 61 5.37 -1.88 -11.26
CA LEU A 61 6.70 -1.90 -10.64
C LEU A 61 6.70 -1.38 -9.20
N ASP A 62 5.55 -1.38 -8.55
CA ASP A 62 5.44 -1.00 -7.14
C ASP A 62 6.14 -2.04 -6.27
N HIS A 63 7.09 -1.57 -5.45
CA HIS A 63 7.85 -2.40 -4.53
C HIS A 63 7.43 -2.23 -3.07
N LEU A 64 6.48 -1.33 -2.79
CA LEU A 64 5.96 -1.10 -1.44
C LEU A 64 4.81 -2.03 -1.08
N THR A 65 4.03 -2.42 -2.08
CA THR A 65 2.89 -3.32 -1.91
C THR A 65 2.94 -4.38 -3.00
N ASP A 66 2.70 -5.63 -2.65
CA ASP A 66 2.65 -6.71 -3.63
C ASP A 66 1.34 -6.68 -4.40
N LEU A 67 1.39 -6.99 -5.69
CA LEU A 67 0.20 -7.08 -6.54
C LEU A 67 -0.83 -8.04 -5.95
N ALA A 68 -0.39 -9.18 -5.44
CA ALA A 68 -1.29 -10.17 -4.83
C ALA A 68 -2.10 -9.58 -3.66
N THR A 69 -1.48 -8.74 -2.83
CA THR A 69 -2.17 -8.07 -1.72
C THR A 69 -3.27 -7.14 -2.21
N VAL A 70 -3.00 -6.39 -3.29
CA VAL A 70 -3.99 -5.50 -3.91
C VAL A 70 -5.11 -6.30 -4.56
N GLU A 71 -4.78 -7.36 -5.28
CA GLU A 71 -5.77 -8.25 -5.92
C GLU A 71 -6.69 -8.90 -4.89
N ASP A 72 -6.17 -9.35 -3.75
CA ASP A 72 -6.97 -9.91 -2.67
C ASP A 72 -7.98 -8.89 -2.12
N PHE A 73 -7.56 -7.64 -1.95
CA PHE A 73 -8.45 -6.56 -1.52
C PHE A 73 -9.53 -6.28 -2.57
N VAL A 74 -9.15 -6.20 -3.83
CA VAL A 74 -10.05 -5.97 -4.97
C VAL A 74 -11.12 -7.07 -5.02
N GLU A 75 -10.71 -8.32 -4.90
CA GLU A 75 -11.61 -9.47 -4.91
C GLU A 75 -12.55 -9.47 -3.68
N GLN A 76 -11.98 -9.28 -2.49
CA GLN A 76 -12.74 -9.32 -1.24
C GLN A 76 -13.82 -8.23 -1.18
N PHE A 77 -13.52 -7.03 -1.67
CA PHE A 77 -14.40 -5.87 -1.55
C PHE A 77 -15.03 -5.42 -2.87
N HIS A 78 -14.89 -6.23 -3.93
CA HIS A 78 -15.47 -5.96 -5.25
C HIS A 78 -15.12 -4.58 -5.81
N CYS A 79 -13.83 -4.24 -5.72
CA CYS A 79 -13.31 -2.97 -6.25
C CYS A 79 -13.05 -3.06 -7.74
N GLU A 80 -13.02 -1.90 -8.42
CA GLU A 80 -12.44 -1.79 -9.74
C GLU A 80 -10.92 -1.76 -9.64
N PHE A 81 -10.23 -2.29 -10.64
CA PHE A 81 -8.78 -2.36 -10.65
C PHE A 81 -8.20 -1.90 -11.99
N CYS A 82 -7.17 -1.07 -11.91
CA CYS A 82 -6.42 -0.59 -13.07
C CYS A 82 -4.92 -0.80 -12.82
N LEU A 83 -4.28 -1.60 -13.68
CA LEU A 83 -2.84 -1.78 -13.64
C LEU A 83 -2.14 -0.80 -14.58
N ARG A 84 -1.25 0.02 -14.01
CA ARG A 84 -0.36 0.88 -14.80
C ARG A 84 0.89 0.10 -15.17
N LYS A 85 1.00 -0.35 -16.42
CA LYS A 85 2.20 -1.02 -16.92
C LYS A 85 3.41 -0.09 -16.86
N GLY A 86 4.51 -0.59 -16.31
CA GLY A 86 5.73 0.18 -16.12
C GLY A 86 5.63 1.28 -15.07
N GLY A 87 4.46 1.44 -14.44
CA GLY A 87 4.26 2.44 -13.38
C GLY A 87 4.92 2.02 -12.08
N ARG A 88 5.45 3.01 -11.35
CA ARG A 88 6.01 2.83 -10.01
C ARG A 88 4.99 3.19 -8.95
N HIS A 89 5.32 2.98 -7.70
CA HIS A 89 4.46 3.39 -6.58
C HIS A 89 4.09 4.88 -6.65
N TRP A 90 5.07 5.72 -6.95
CA TRP A 90 4.88 7.15 -7.13
C TRP A 90 4.64 7.46 -8.61
N PHE A 91 3.45 7.90 -8.94
CA PHE A 91 3.14 8.40 -10.28
C PHE A 91 3.80 9.77 -10.42
N HIS A 92 4.77 9.90 -11.32
CA HIS A 92 5.61 11.09 -11.39
C HIS A 92 5.95 11.55 -12.81
N THR A 93 5.61 10.78 -13.83
CA THR A 93 5.81 11.18 -15.23
C THR A 93 4.55 11.85 -15.77
N GLU A 94 4.69 12.61 -16.86
CA GLU A 94 3.52 13.18 -17.54
C GLU A 94 2.54 12.09 -18.00
N GLY A 95 3.07 10.98 -18.51
CA GLY A 95 2.25 9.83 -18.88
C GLY A 95 1.50 9.22 -17.70
N ASP A 96 2.13 9.16 -16.54
CA ASP A 96 1.48 8.71 -15.30
C ASP A 96 0.33 9.63 -14.92
N TYR A 97 0.55 10.95 -14.97
CA TYR A 97 -0.48 11.93 -14.63
C TYR A 97 -1.65 11.91 -15.60
N GLN A 98 -1.38 11.76 -16.90
CA GLN A 98 -2.44 11.64 -17.90
C GLN A 98 -3.31 10.41 -17.65
N GLN A 99 -2.69 9.27 -17.36
CA GLN A 99 -3.41 8.05 -17.04
C GLN A 99 -4.19 8.17 -15.73
N LEU A 100 -3.62 8.79 -14.72
CA LEU A 100 -4.28 9.03 -13.43
C LEU A 100 -5.54 9.86 -13.62
N ARG A 101 -5.46 10.96 -14.35
CA ARG A 101 -6.62 11.82 -14.66
C ARG A 101 -7.70 11.08 -15.43
N ALA A 102 -7.32 10.29 -16.42
CA ALA A 102 -8.27 9.50 -17.21
C ALA A 102 -8.98 8.46 -16.35
N TRP A 103 -8.24 7.81 -15.47
CA TRP A 103 -8.76 6.82 -14.52
C TRP A 103 -9.73 7.47 -13.52
N GLU A 104 -9.37 8.60 -12.92
CA GLU A 104 -10.22 9.34 -11.98
C GLU A 104 -11.50 9.80 -12.66
N THR A 105 -11.41 10.41 -13.85
CA THR A 105 -12.56 10.90 -14.61
C THR A 105 -13.52 9.78 -14.95
N ARG A 106 -13.00 8.63 -15.40
CA ARG A 106 -13.85 7.47 -15.72
C ARG A 106 -14.60 6.97 -14.50
N PHE A 107 -13.93 6.84 -13.36
CA PHE A 107 -14.55 6.39 -12.12
C PHE A 107 -15.65 7.36 -11.66
N LEU A 108 -15.34 8.65 -11.60
CA LEU A 108 -16.30 9.67 -11.17
C LEU A 108 -17.50 9.75 -12.10
N THR A 109 -17.31 9.61 -13.40
CA THR A 109 -18.39 9.59 -14.38
C THR A 109 -19.31 8.38 -14.15
N ASN A 110 -18.75 7.21 -13.85
CA ASN A 110 -19.50 5.98 -13.62
C ASN A 110 -20.28 6.00 -12.30
N GLN A 111 -19.88 6.83 -11.33
CA GLN A 111 -20.57 6.99 -10.06
C GLN A 111 -21.68 8.06 -10.08
N ALA A 112 -21.71 8.89 -11.11
CA ALA A 112 -22.68 9.99 -11.23
C ALA A 112 -24.12 9.52 -11.53
#